data_17025fe01f78ca31dd92664361a3073a
#
_entry.id   17025fe01f78ca31dd92664361a3073a
#
_cell.length_a   1.000
_cell.length_b   1.000
_cell.length_c   1.000
_cell.angle_alpha   90.00
_cell.angle_beta   90.00
_cell.angle_gamma   90.00
#
_symmetry.space_group_name_H-M   'P 1'
#
loop_
_entity.id
_entity.type
_entity.pdbx_description
1 polymer ?
#
loop_
_entity_poly.entity_id
_entity_poly.type
_entity_poly.pdbx_seq_one_letter_code
_entity_poly.pdbx_strand_id
1 'polypeptide(L)' 'VIPIIVVYKNPSDYLGKYVARLWYSDKPTEFVIVRDTLADVRSAIPAGFFIRVAPSVDDDPVIVEMWI' A
#
# COMPACT_ATOMS: atom_id res chain seq x y z
N VAL A 1 3.91 -3.92 -17.82
CA VAL A 1 3.59 -3.12 -16.63
C VAL A 1 3.01 -4.04 -15.56
N ILE A 2 3.59 -4.02 -14.38
CA ILE A 2 3.17 -4.88 -13.28
C ILE A 2 2.46 -4.01 -12.23
N PRO A 3 1.16 -4.24 -11.96
CA PRO A 3 0.47 -3.52 -10.91
C PRO A 3 0.88 -4.05 -9.53
N ILE A 4 1.14 -3.14 -8.60
CA ILE A 4 1.52 -3.46 -7.21
C ILE A 4 0.75 -2.52 -6.29
N ILE A 5 0.21 -3.05 -5.20
CA ILE A 5 -0.37 -2.22 -4.14
C ILE A 5 0.66 -2.10 -3.02
N VAL A 6 1.01 -0.86 -2.67
CA VAL A 6 1.92 -0.57 -1.56
C VAL A 6 1.10 0.02 -0.42
N VAL A 7 1.22 -0.55 0.77
CA VAL A 7 0.49 -0.10 1.96
C VAL A 7 1.43 0.69 2.85
N TYR A 8 1.01 1.90 3.20
CA TYR A 8 1.75 2.84 4.04
C TYR A 8 1.04 3.06 5.37
N LYS A 9 1.82 3.29 6.42
CA LYS A 9 1.29 3.68 7.73
C LYS A 9 1.67 5.12 8.01
N ASN A 10 0.67 5.97 8.28
CA ASN A 10 0.89 7.35 8.68
C ASN A 10 1.79 8.12 7.70
N PRO A 11 1.53 8.06 6.38
CA PRO A 11 2.34 8.84 5.44
C PRO A 11 2.09 10.34 5.63
N SER A 12 3.03 11.17 5.17
CA SER A 12 2.97 12.61 5.40
C SER A 12 1.75 13.29 4.77
N ASP A 13 1.22 12.74 3.68
CA ASP A 13 0.03 13.28 3.01
C ASP A 13 -1.29 12.77 3.59
N TYR A 14 -1.27 11.77 4.47
CA TYR A 14 -2.45 11.20 5.14
C TYR A 14 -2.10 10.81 6.57
N LEU A 15 -1.79 11.81 7.39
CA LEU A 15 -1.36 11.57 8.78
C LEU A 15 -2.43 10.82 9.58
N GLY A 16 -1.99 9.83 10.36
CA GLY A 16 -2.87 9.02 11.20
C GLY A 16 -3.67 7.96 10.46
N LYS A 17 -3.40 7.76 9.17
CA LYS A 17 -4.16 6.82 8.35
C LYS A 17 -3.27 5.71 7.81
N TYR A 18 -3.92 4.63 7.33
CA TYR A 18 -3.29 3.63 6.48
C TYR A 18 -3.71 3.87 5.05
N VAL A 19 -2.78 3.83 4.13
CA VAL A 19 -3.01 4.16 2.72
C VAL A 19 -2.48 3.04 1.85
N ALA A 20 -3.32 2.55 0.93
CA ALA A 20 -2.89 1.62 -0.11
C ALA A 20 -2.85 2.39 -1.43
N ARG A 21 -1.70 2.43 -2.07
CA ARG A 21 -1.52 3.13 -3.35
C ARG A 21 -1.17 2.12 -4.42
N LEU A 22 -1.81 2.27 -5.58
CA LEU A 22 -1.48 1.47 -6.75
C LEU A 22 -0.23 2.01 -7.42
N TRP A 23 0.71 1.13 -7.70
CA TRP A 23 1.91 1.41 -8.48
C TRP A 23 1.90 0.60 -9.76
N TYR A 24 2.41 1.17 -10.83
CA TYR A 24 2.69 0.44 -12.07
C TYR A 24 4.19 0.31 -12.22
N SER A 25 4.72 -0.87 -11.95
CA SER A 25 6.16 -1.15 -11.89
C SER A 25 6.82 -0.25 -10.85
N ASP A 26 7.56 0.77 -11.26
CA ASP A 26 8.29 1.68 -10.37
C ASP A 26 7.63 3.06 -10.23
N LYS A 27 6.42 3.23 -10.78
CA LYS A 27 5.76 4.54 -10.80
C LYS A 27 4.48 4.53 -9.97
N PRO A 28 4.35 5.47 -9.00
CA PRO A 28 3.11 5.59 -8.24
C PRO A 28 2.00 6.18 -9.12
N THR A 29 0.76 5.80 -8.80
CA THR A 29 -0.43 6.39 -9.43
C THR A 29 -1.18 7.22 -8.41
N GLU A 30 -2.24 7.90 -8.86
CA GLU A 30 -3.12 8.64 -7.97
C GLU A 30 -4.20 7.78 -7.33
N PHE A 31 -4.29 6.50 -7.69
CA PHE A 31 -5.27 5.60 -7.09
C PHE A 31 -4.82 5.25 -5.66
N VAL A 32 -5.59 5.69 -4.68
CA VAL A 32 -5.31 5.43 -3.27
C VAL A 32 -6.59 4.98 -2.55
N ILE A 33 -6.40 4.13 -1.55
CA ILE A 33 -7.43 3.70 -0.62
C ILE A 33 -6.96 4.15 0.76
N VAL A 34 -7.75 4.97 1.44
CA VAL A 34 -7.40 5.51 2.76
C VAL A 34 -8.36 4.93 3.80
N ARG A 35 -7.82 4.35 4.86
CA ARG A 35 -8.61 3.77 5.96
C ARG A 35 -7.94 4.08 7.29
N ASP A 36 -8.69 3.91 8.38
CA ASP A 36 -8.18 4.20 9.72
C ASP A 36 -7.34 3.07 10.31
N THR A 37 -7.54 1.83 9.84
CA THR A 37 -6.84 0.67 10.36
C THR A 37 -6.24 -0.17 9.24
N LEU A 38 -5.22 -0.96 9.58
CA LEU A 38 -4.60 -1.87 8.64
C LEU A 38 -5.60 -2.95 8.16
N ALA A 39 -6.43 -3.46 9.08
CA ALA A 39 -7.43 -4.45 8.70
C ALA A 39 -8.41 -3.90 7.67
N ASP A 40 -8.83 -2.65 7.84
CA ASP A 40 -9.76 -2.01 6.90
C ASP A 40 -9.13 -1.77 5.54
N VAL A 41 -7.87 -1.32 5.49
CA VAL A 41 -7.20 -1.10 4.21
C VAL A 41 -6.95 -2.43 3.49
N ARG A 42 -6.61 -3.49 4.22
CA ARG A 42 -6.46 -4.82 3.64
C ARG A 42 -7.76 -5.34 3.03
N SER A 43 -8.88 -5.10 3.71
CA SER A 43 -10.19 -5.52 3.21
C SER A 43 -10.60 -4.79 1.93
N ALA A 44 -10.05 -3.61 1.70
CA ALA A 44 -10.38 -2.79 0.54
C ALA A 44 -9.48 -3.08 -0.67
N ILE A 45 -8.40 -3.86 -0.49
CA ILE A 45 -7.49 -4.21 -1.60
C ILE A 45 -8.24 -5.08 -2.61
N PRO A 46 -8.16 -4.77 -3.92
CA PRO A 46 -8.86 -5.56 -4.94
C PRO A 46 -8.45 -7.04 -4.93
N ALA A 47 -9.39 -7.91 -5.26
CA ALA A 47 -9.22 -9.37 -5.18
C ALA A 47 -8.09 -9.91 -6.05
N GLY A 48 -7.67 -9.18 -7.08
CA GLY A 48 -6.56 -9.61 -7.93
C GLY A 48 -5.19 -9.53 -7.25
N PHE A 49 -5.09 -8.86 -6.10
CA PHE A 49 -3.86 -8.71 -5.33
C PHE A 49 -3.95 -9.60 -4.10
N PHE A 50 -3.49 -10.84 -4.21
CA PHE A 50 -3.67 -11.83 -3.14
C PHE A 50 -2.37 -12.34 -2.53
N ILE A 51 -1.21 -11.91 -3.02
CA ILE A 51 0.09 -12.30 -2.46
C ILE A 51 0.65 -11.12 -1.67
N ARG A 52 0.80 -11.32 -0.34
CA ARG A 52 1.40 -10.33 0.53
C ARG A 52 2.92 -10.45 0.49
N VAL A 53 3.60 -9.31 0.36
CA VAL A 53 5.06 -9.24 0.36
C VAL A 53 5.48 -8.31 1.49
N ALA A 54 6.37 -8.79 2.35
CA ALA A 54 6.93 -7.96 3.42
C ALA A 54 7.87 -6.91 2.84
N PRO A 55 7.99 -5.71 3.45
CA PRO A 55 8.93 -4.71 3.00
C PRO A 55 10.37 -5.17 3.22
N SER A 56 11.30 -4.72 2.38
CA SER A 56 12.71 -4.98 2.59
C SER A 56 13.27 -3.99 3.62
N VAL A 57 14.46 -4.30 4.16
CA VAL A 57 15.12 -3.43 5.14
C VAL A 57 15.50 -2.07 4.55
N ASP A 58 15.62 -1.98 3.24
CA ASP A 58 15.97 -0.74 2.54
C ASP A 58 14.75 0.11 2.17
N ASP A 59 13.53 -0.40 2.39
CA ASP A 59 12.32 0.36 2.13
C ASP A 59 12.11 1.44 3.17
N ASP A 60 11.37 2.49 2.76
CA ASP A 60 10.96 3.55 3.68
C ASP A 60 10.20 2.95 4.86
N PRO A 61 10.51 3.33 6.11
CA PRO A 61 9.84 2.79 7.29
C PRO A 61 8.32 2.96 7.31
N VAL A 62 7.76 3.90 6.55
CA VAL A 62 6.30 4.05 6.46
C VAL A 62 5.64 2.93 5.65
N ILE A 63 6.40 2.17 4.87
CA ILE A 63 5.87 1.06 4.09
C ILE A 63 5.65 -0.14 5.01
N VAL A 64 4.40 -0.60 5.07
CA VAL A 64 4.00 -1.73 5.92
C VAL A 64 4.09 -3.04 5.18
N GLU A 65 3.64 -3.06 3.94
CA GLU A 65 3.57 -4.27 3.10
C GLU A 65 3.25 -3.91 1.67
N MET A 66 3.40 -4.88 0.78
CA MET A 66 3.00 -4.77 -0.62
C MET A 66 2.12 -5.95 -0.98
N TRP A 67 1.28 -5.78 -2.01
CA TRP A 67 0.40 -6.83 -2.53
C TRP A 67 0.57 -6.95 -4.04
N ILE A 68 0.71 -8.17 -4.50
CA ILE A 68 0.89 -8.47 -5.92
C ILE A 68 -0.05 -9.58 -6.38
#